data_5701af38e96eb716488bc7c777b639bc
#
_entry.id   5701af38e96eb716488bc7c777b639bc
#
_cell.length_a   1.000
_cell.length_b   1.000
_cell.length_c   1.000
_cell.angle_alpha   90.00
_cell.angle_beta   90.00
_cell.angle_gamma   90.00
#
_symmetry.space_group_name_H-M   'P 1'
#
loop_
_entity.id
_entity.type
_entity.pdbx_description
1 polymer ?
#
loop_
_entity_poly.entity_id
_entity_poly.type
_entity_poly.pdbx_seq_one_letter_code
_entity_poly.pdbx_strand_id
1 'polypeptide(L)'
;RFDGIFRSPTEPGDPPVTHVQNARARYRFRLNLDTDLYPTLSFHGQLATGPVNNALTSDQDFGGITAKHPFFISEAWIDYHPTKEVQLQGGRVQAIFADNSRFLFDDDVRFNGFNEKYVKSFKKNDGYFSSVEFRAGQYIFSNPNVAIITPGSPLARAGEVVGTTGRSANLFHQGVLVNQSFNEKWSDQFGGDVQLYRHPNQIQLASTADGVVLLVQPGLGITLSGPLAGTGNATTTPGGAIYTAPAFQIGRLTYKLNYSGFQKGGHNFPVTLNLQVARNFGTGLNERDAMLAALQIGKITKRGDTSFLYVFSIKGANALISQVTDDDLGTGTGVNIRTNHFRFEYGIAKKVTLQSLFFIQNSLRSSGQYPNFFVPVSAFVPTSYRLQQQIVFSF
;
A
#
# COMPACT_ATOMS: atom_id res chain seq x y z
N ARG A 1 -9.20 -7.52 14.49
CA ARG A 1 -8.19 -6.48 14.69
C ARG A 1 -8.75 -5.38 15.59
N PHE A 2 -8.00 -5.05 16.60
CA PHE A 2 -8.18 -3.83 17.39
C PHE A 2 -7.13 -2.81 16.97
N ASP A 3 -7.52 -1.57 16.74
CA ASP A 3 -6.66 -0.51 16.23
C ASP A 3 -6.85 0.73 17.09
N GLY A 4 -5.80 1.20 17.75
CA GLY A 4 -5.79 2.40 18.58
C GLY A 4 -4.74 3.38 18.07
N ILE A 5 -5.17 4.61 17.76
CA ILE A 5 -4.29 5.72 17.38
C ILE A 5 -4.26 6.72 18.52
N PHE A 6 -3.07 6.98 19.04
CA PHE A 6 -2.82 7.96 20.07
C PHE A 6 -1.94 9.07 19.49
N ARG A 7 -2.27 10.33 19.78
CA ARG A 7 -1.50 11.47 19.29
C ARG A 7 -1.08 12.36 20.44
N SER A 8 0.14 12.85 20.37
CA SER A 8 0.62 13.87 21.30
C SER A 8 0.26 15.27 20.78
N PRO A 9 -0.04 16.25 21.68
CA PRO A 9 -0.14 17.65 21.32
C PRO A 9 1.22 18.17 20.82
N THR A 10 1.21 19.16 19.95
CA THR A 10 2.37 19.58 19.20
C THR A 10 3.27 20.57 19.89
N GLU A 11 2.72 21.59 20.53
CA GLU A 11 3.52 22.61 21.22
C GLU A 11 2.75 23.28 22.37
N PRO A 12 3.45 23.87 23.36
CA PRO A 12 2.81 24.68 24.40
C PRO A 12 2.14 25.90 23.79
N GLY A 13 0.83 26.01 23.89
CA GLY A 13 0.05 27.13 23.35
C GLY A 13 -0.89 26.78 22.21
N ASP A 14 -0.80 25.60 21.63
CA ASP A 14 -1.77 25.15 20.65
C ASP A 14 -3.17 24.89 21.27
N PRO A 15 -4.25 25.15 20.52
CA PRO A 15 -5.59 24.91 21.04
C PRO A 15 -5.78 23.45 21.42
N PRO A 16 -6.60 23.16 22.43
CA PRO A 16 -6.65 21.87 23.12
C PRO A 16 -7.33 20.73 22.34
N VAL A 17 -7.10 20.59 21.04
CA VAL A 17 -7.36 19.32 20.32
C VAL A 17 -6.27 18.34 20.70
N THR A 18 -6.18 18.05 21.97
CA THR A 18 -5.01 17.49 22.61
C THR A 18 -4.89 15.99 22.42
N HIS A 19 -5.96 15.27 22.11
CA HIS A 19 -5.88 13.83 21.88
C HIS A 19 -6.91 13.38 20.84
N VAL A 20 -6.47 13.05 19.64
CA VAL A 20 -7.31 12.23 18.77
C VAL A 20 -7.09 10.78 19.20
N GLN A 21 -7.92 10.29 20.10
CA GLN A 21 -8.02 8.86 20.38
C GLN A 21 -9.00 8.26 19.39
N ASN A 22 -8.49 7.40 18.53
CA ASN A 22 -9.34 6.59 17.65
C ASN A 22 -9.09 5.13 17.98
N ALA A 23 -9.98 4.55 18.80
CA ALA A 23 -9.97 3.12 19.11
C ALA A 23 -11.12 2.46 18.36
N ARG A 24 -10.81 1.47 17.55
CA ARG A 24 -11.80 0.77 16.73
C ARG A 24 -11.52 -0.72 16.63
N ALA A 25 -12.58 -1.49 16.56
CA ALA A 25 -12.53 -2.90 16.20
C ALA A 25 -12.81 -3.06 14.72
N ARG A 26 -12.08 -3.96 14.08
CA ARG A 26 -12.16 -4.23 12.64
C ARG A 26 -12.09 -5.72 12.38
N TYR A 27 -12.67 -6.14 11.27
CA TYR A 27 -12.44 -7.47 10.73
C TYR A 27 -12.07 -7.38 9.24
N ARG A 28 -11.44 -8.44 8.74
CA ARG A 28 -11.12 -8.63 7.34
C ARG A 28 -11.48 -10.05 6.98
N PHE A 29 -12.19 -10.21 5.89
CA PHE A 29 -12.47 -11.52 5.31
C PHE A 29 -12.07 -11.49 3.84
N ARG A 30 -11.35 -12.52 3.41
CA ARG A 30 -10.98 -12.74 2.01
C ARG A 30 -11.31 -14.17 1.63
N LEU A 31 -11.97 -14.33 0.50
CA LEU A 31 -12.26 -15.63 -0.12
C LEU A 31 -11.55 -15.68 -1.46
N ASN A 32 -10.59 -16.59 -1.60
CA ASN A 32 -9.85 -16.80 -2.84
C ASN A 32 -10.47 -17.94 -3.64
N LEU A 33 -10.47 -17.78 -4.95
CA LEU A 33 -10.81 -18.79 -5.94
C LEU A 33 -9.64 -18.91 -6.91
N ASP A 34 -8.96 -20.03 -6.87
CA ASP A 34 -7.86 -20.35 -7.77
C ASP A 34 -8.25 -21.60 -8.56
N THR A 35 -8.17 -21.55 -9.89
CA THR A 35 -8.51 -22.68 -10.76
C THR A 35 -7.62 -22.73 -12.00
N ASP A 36 -7.13 -23.92 -12.32
CA ASP A 36 -6.42 -24.19 -13.56
C ASP A 36 -7.43 -24.47 -14.66
N LEU A 37 -7.46 -23.63 -15.68
CA LEU A 37 -8.29 -23.79 -16.88
C LEU A 37 -7.61 -24.74 -17.87
N TYR A 38 -6.29 -24.61 -18.00
CA TYR A 38 -5.39 -25.46 -18.79
C TYR A 38 -4.03 -25.54 -18.07
N PRO A 39 -3.14 -26.48 -18.47
CA PRO A 39 -1.80 -26.62 -17.86
C PRO A 39 -0.94 -25.35 -17.89
N THR A 40 -1.27 -24.43 -18.78
CA THR A 40 -0.55 -23.15 -18.96
C THR A 40 -1.39 -21.92 -18.65
N LEU A 41 -2.63 -22.10 -18.18
CA LEU A 41 -3.58 -21.02 -18.00
C LEU A 41 -4.40 -21.22 -16.71
N SER A 42 -4.28 -20.29 -15.78
CA SER A 42 -5.03 -20.29 -14.52
C SER A 42 -5.87 -19.00 -14.40
N PHE A 43 -6.97 -19.11 -13.67
CA PHE A 43 -7.79 -17.96 -13.26
C PHE A 43 -7.69 -17.80 -11.75
N HIS A 44 -7.58 -16.56 -11.32
CA HIS A 44 -7.54 -16.15 -9.92
C HIS A 44 -8.60 -15.11 -9.62
N GLY A 45 -9.36 -15.33 -8.57
CA GLY A 45 -10.36 -14.41 -8.07
C GLY A 45 -10.29 -14.25 -6.57
N GLN A 46 -10.61 -13.05 -6.08
CA GLN A 46 -10.71 -12.78 -4.65
C GLN A 46 -11.91 -11.89 -4.37
N LEU A 47 -12.75 -12.32 -3.44
CA LEU A 47 -13.73 -11.48 -2.78
C LEU A 47 -13.17 -11.02 -1.44
N ALA A 48 -13.30 -9.73 -1.13
CA ALA A 48 -12.83 -9.14 0.12
C ALA A 48 -13.88 -8.20 0.73
N THR A 49 -13.83 -8.05 2.05
CA THR A 49 -14.53 -6.98 2.76
C THR A 49 -13.78 -5.66 2.61
N GLY A 50 -14.36 -4.54 3.07
CA GLY A 50 -13.74 -3.24 3.13
C GLY A 50 -14.68 -2.11 2.73
N PRO A 51 -14.25 -0.85 2.86
CA PRO A 51 -15.00 0.30 2.40
C PRO A 51 -14.93 0.41 0.86
N VAL A 52 -16.05 0.83 0.26
CA VAL A 52 -16.24 0.90 -1.22
C VAL A 52 -15.20 1.78 -1.91
N ASN A 53 -14.82 2.86 -1.25
CA ASN A 53 -14.05 3.97 -1.83
C ASN A 53 -12.64 4.10 -1.24
N ASN A 54 -12.12 3.07 -0.61
CA ASN A 54 -10.75 3.06 -0.11
C ASN A 54 -9.99 1.82 -0.61
N ALA A 55 -9.16 2.00 -1.62
CA ALA A 55 -8.36 0.93 -2.21
C ALA A 55 -7.20 0.46 -1.31
N LEU A 56 -6.86 1.22 -0.26
CA LEU A 56 -5.75 0.92 0.64
C LEU A 56 -6.15 0.02 1.82
N THR A 57 -7.38 -0.44 1.91
CA THR A 57 -7.77 -1.32 3.01
C THR A 57 -8.92 -2.26 2.65
N SER A 58 -8.75 -3.51 3.02
CA SER A 58 -9.82 -4.51 3.06
C SER A 58 -10.40 -4.68 4.46
N ASP A 59 -9.97 -3.88 5.43
CA ASP A 59 -10.48 -3.90 6.80
C ASP A 59 -11.83 -3.21 6.87
N GLN A 60 -12.82 -3.90 7.43
CA GLN A 60 -14.15 -3.39 7.69
C GLN A 60 -14.28 -3.01 9.17
N ASP A 61 -14.63 -1.77 9.45
CA ASP A 61 -14.89 -1.32 10.80
C ASP A 61 -16.23 -1.91 11.32
N PHE A 62 -16.28 -2.25 12.61
CA PHE A 62 -17.54 -2.51 13.29
C PHE A 62 -18.28 -1.19 13.41
N GLY A 63 -19.13 -0.90 12.43
CA GLY A 63 -19.95 0.31 12.36
C GLY A 63 -21.34 0.12 12.96
N GLY A 64 -22.26 1.06 12.68
CA GLY A 64 -23.61 1.05 13.18
C GLY A 64 -24.37 -0.28 12.94
N ILE A 65 -25.16 -0.70 13.90
CA ILE A 65 -25.85 -2.01 13.97
C ILE A 65 -26.80 -2.31 12.80
N THR A 66 -27.19 -1.29 12.03
CA THR A 66 -28.14 -1.42 10.92
C THR A 66 -27.47 -1.53 9.55
N ALA A 67 -26.15 -1.31 9.46
CA ALA A 67 -25.43 -1.36 8.19
C ALA A 67 -24.99 -2.78 7.86
N LYS A 68 -25.31 -3.25 6.65
CA LYS A 68 -24.74 -4.48 6.10
C LYS A 68 -23.37 -4.17 5.49
N HIS A 69 -22.42 -5.05 5.73
CA HIS A 69 -21.06 -4.88 5.20
C HIS A 69 -20.94 -5.55 3.82
N PRO A 70 -20.43 -4.84 2.82
CA PRO A 70 -20.35 -5.35 1.45
C PRO A 70 -19.15 -6.29 1.25
N PHE A 71 -19.25 -7.12 0.20
CA PHE A 71 -18.14 -7.84 -0.40
C PHE A 71 -17.81 -7.25 -1.76
N PHE A 72 -16.53 -7.12 -2.06
CA PHE A 72 -16.04 -6.61 -3.34
C PHE A 72 -15.18 -7.63 -4.06
N ILE A 73 -15.15 -7.56 -5.39
CA ILE A 73 -14.15 -8.23 -6.19
C ILE A 73 -12.83 -7.47 -5.99
N SER A 74 -11.95 -8.03 -5.15
CA SER A 74 -10.61 -7.50 -4.93
C SER A 74 -9.68 -7.88 -6.06
N GLU A 75 -9.72 -9.14 -6.52
CA GLU A 75 -8.91 -9.64 -7.62
C GLU A 75 -9.77 -10.41 -8.62
N ALA A 76 -9.45 -10.27 -9.91
CA ALA A 76 -10.00 -11.07 -11.01
C ALA A 76 -9.01 -11.02 -12.18
N TRP A 77 -8.18 -12.05 -12.33
CA TRP A 77 -7.11 -12.03 -13.33
C TRP A 77 -6.78 -13.43 -13.85
N ILE A 78 -6.19 -13.45 -15.02
CA ILE A 78 -5.70 -14.66 -15.70
C ILE A 78 -4.18 -14.68 -15.60
N ASP A 79 -3.62 -15.86 -15.36
CA ASP A 79 -2.19 -16.17 -15.37
C ASP A 79 -1.88 -17.14 -16.51
N TYR A 80 -1.07 -16.70 -17.47
CA TYR A 80 -0.70 -17.47 -18.64
C TYR A 80 0.80 -17.72 -18.68
N HIS A 81 1.19 -18.98 -18.70
CA HIS A 81 2.56 -19.46 -18.80
C HIS A 81 2.82 -20.16 -20.13
N PRO A 82 3.11 -19.45 -21.23
CA PRO A 82 3.42 -20.07 -22.51
C PRO A 82 4.67 -20.95 -22.45
N THR A 83 5.62 -20.58 -21.59
CA THR A 83 6.82 -21.37 -21.26
C THR A 83 7.10 -21.28 -19.76
N LYS A 84 8.10 -22.03 -19.27
CA LYS A 84 8.53 -21.96 -17.85
C LYS A 84 9.16 -20.62 -17.49
N GLU A 85 9.69 -19.92 -18.45
CA GLU A 85 10.40 -18.66 -18.30
C GLU A 85 9.48 -17.45 -18.40
N VAL A 86 8.34 -17.57 -19.09
CA VAL A 86 7.43 -16.46 -19.38
C VAL A 86 6.14 -16.59 -18.60
N GLN A 87 5.77 -15.51 -17.93
CA GLN A 87 4.49 -15.34 -17.26
C GLN A 87 3.83 -14.06 -17.70
N LEU A 88 2.58 -14.14 -18.11
CA LEU A 88 1.73 -13.02 -18.50
C LEU A 88 0.47 -13.03 -17.64
N GLN A 89 0.17 -11.90 -17.00
CA GLN A 89 -1.02 -11.77 -16.17
C GLN A 89 -1.87 -10.59 -16.67
N GLY A 90 -3.17 -10.73 -16.67
CA GLY A 90 -4.06 -9.66 -17.11
C GLY A 90 -5.37 -9.64 -16.33
N GLY A 91 -5.84 -8.44 -15.99
CA GLY A 91 -7.06 -8.22 -15.22
C GLY A 91 -6.86 -7.26 -14.06
N ARG A 92 -7.58 -7.52 -12.96
CA ARG A 92 -7.40 -6.80 -11.70
C ARG A 92 -6.41 -7.59 -10.82
N VAL A 93 -5.16 -7.16 -10.83
CA VAL A 93 -3.99 -7.93 -10.38
C VAL A 93 -3.14 -7.12 -9.39
N GLN A 94 -2.33 -7.79 -8.61
CA GLN A 94 -1.29 -7.14 -7.79
C GLN A 94 -0.19 -6.57 -8.70
N ALA A 95 0.42 -5.45 -8.32
CA ALA A 95 1.52 -4.88 -9.09
C ALA A 95 2.70 -5.85 -9.19
N ILE A 96 3.35 -5.91 -10.35
CA ILE A 96 4.45 -6.86 -10.66
C ILE A 96 5.66 -6.74 -9.72
N PHE A 97 5.84 -5.58 -9.08
CA PHE A 97 6.90 -5.33 -8.10
C PHE A 97 6.39 -5.18 -6.67
N ALA A 98 5.15 -5.59 -6.39
CA ALA A 98 4.67 -5.69 -5.02
C ALA A 98 5.49 -6.73 -4.25
N ASP A 99 6.03 -6.36 -3.10
CA ASP A 99 7.00 -7.16 -2.35
C ASP A 99 6.64 -7.34 -0.88
N ASN A 100 5.41 -7.02 -0.50
CA ASN A 100 4.89 -7.04 0.89
C ASN A 100 5.68 -6.17 1.89
N SER A 101 6.63 -5.35 1.41
CA SER A 101 7.36 -4.39 2.25
C SER A 101 6.52 -3.17 2.59
N ARG A 102 5.44 -2.96 1.83
CA ARG A 102 4.58 -1.78 1.92
C ARG A 102 5.31 -0.47 1.63
N PHE A 103 6.42 -0.54 0.90
CA PHE A 103 7.21 0.64 0.58
C PHE A 103 6.62 1.43 -0.57
N LEU A 104 6.45 0.77 -1.74
CA LEU A 104 5.88 1.42 -2.93
C LEU A 104 4.35 1.41 -2.90
N PHE A 105 3.80 0.23 -2.72
CA PHE A 105 2.36 -0.02 -2.82
C PHE A 105 1.83 -0.64 -1.53
N ASP A 106 0.61 -0.28 -1.21
CA ASP A 106 -0.15 -0.94 -0.17
C ASP A 106 -0.43 -2.41 -0.54
N ASP A 107 -0.48 -3.30 0.44
CA ASP A 107 -0.73 -4.72 0.23
C ASP A 107 -2.18 -5.05 -0.14
N ASP A 108 -3.09 -4.10 0.04
CA ASP A 108 -4.50 -4.20 -0.37
C ASP A 108 -4.76 -3.64 -1.79
N VAL A 109 -3.86 -2.81 -2.33
CA VAL A 109 -4.04 -2.20 -3.64
C VAL A 109 -3.95 -3.24 -4.75
N ARG A 110 -4.94 -3.20 -5.66
CA ARG A 110 -4.97 -3.98 -6.89
C ARG A 110 -5.11 -3.07 -8.09
N PHE A 111 -4.39 -3.39 -9.13
CA PHE A 111 -4.31 -2.60 -10.36
C PHE A 111 -5.09 -3.27 -11.48
N ASN A 112 -5.75 -2.47 -12.30
CA ASN A 112 -6.35 -2.94 -13.55
C ASN A 112 -5.29 -2.83 -14.65
N GLY A 113 -4.87 -3.96 -15.21
CA GLY A 113 -3.80 -3.93 -16.21
C GLY A 113 -3.15 -5.28 -16.47
N PHE A 114 -1.87 -5.22 -16.84
CA PHE A 114 -1.10 -6.37 -17.26
C PHE A 114 0.24 -6.41 -16.53
N ASN A 115 0.69 -7.63 -16.25
CA ASN A 115 2.03 -7.97 -15.78
C ASN A 115 2.71 -8.90 -16.77
N GLU A 116 3.98 -8.66 -17.01
CA GLU A 116 4.84 -9.45 -17.88
C GLU A 116 6.12 -9.79 -17.10
N LYS A 117 6.49 -11.06 -17.08
CA LYS A 117 7.69 -11.53 -16.40
C LYS A 117 8.42 -12.55 -17.27
N TYR A 118 9.72 -12.35 -17.40
CA TYR A 118 10.65 -13.30 -17.99
C TYR A 118 11.72 -13.66 -16.98
N VAL A 119 11.94 -14.96 -16.75
CA VAL A 119 12.91 -15.47 -15.78
C VAL A 119 13.96 -16.31 -16.50
N LYS A 120 15.21 -15.89 -16.42
CA LYS A 120 16.36 -16.69 -16.83
C LYS A 120 16.99 -17.33 -15.61
N SER A 121 16.87 -18.64 -15.49
CA SER A 121 17.52 -19.43 -14.43
C SER A 121 18.90 -19.91 -14.87
N PHE A 122 19.83 -19.96 -13.93
CA PHE A 122 21.19 -20.48 -14.11
C PHE A 122 21.37 -21.79 -13.35
N LYS A 123 22.23 -22.65 -13.83
CA LYS A 123 22.55 -23.90 -13.13
C LYS A 123 23.36 -23.61 -11.88
N LYS A 124 23.11 -24.35 -10.81
CA LYS A 124 23.80 -24.19 -9.50
C LYS A 124 25.33 -24.24 -9.59
N ASN A 125 25.87 -24.87 -10.63
CA ASN A 125 27.34 -25.02 -10.86
C ASN A 125 27.97 -23.86 -11.65
N ASP A 126 27.15 -22.90 -12.13
CA ASP A 126 27.63 -21.80 -12.98
C ASP A 126 28.00 -20.55 -12.19
N GLY A 127 28.10 -20.65 -10.84
CA GLY A 127 28.43 -19.53 -9.96
C GLY A 127 27.34 -19.20 -8.94
N TYR A 128 27.39 -17.98 -8.39
CA TYR A 128 26.45 -17.52 -7.34
C TYR A 128 25.08 -17.09 -7.89
N PHE A 129 24.96 -16.77 -9.17
CA PHE A 129 23.71 -16.35 -9.77
C PHE A 129 22.72 -17.49 -9.91
N SER A 130 21.53 -17.31 -9.33
CA SER A 130 20.45 -18.28 -9.40
C SER A 130 19.47 -17.96 -10.53
N SER A 131 19.10 -16.69 -10.67
CA SER A 131 18.24 -16.22 -11.77
C SER A 131 18.32 -14.71 -11.96
N VAL A 132 17.94 -14.29 -13.16
CA VAL A 132 17.65 -12.89 -13.51
C VAL A 132 16.21 -12.84 -13.98
N GLU A 133 15.44 -11.89 -13.45
CA GLU A 133 14.04 -11.68 -13.78
C GLU A 133 13.86 -10.29 -14.39
N PHE A 134 13.28 -10.24 -15.59
CA PHE A 134 12.80 -9.02 -16.21
C PHE A 134 11.30 -8.93 -15.95
N ARG A 135 10.84 -7.79 -15.44
CA ARG A 135 9.45 -7.56 -15.08
C ARG A 135 8.96 -6.25 -15.68
N ALA A 136 7.75 -6.27 -16.21
CA ALA A 136 7.03 -5.07 -16.66
C ALA A 136 5.58 -5.12 -16.22
N GLY A 137 5.01 -3.96 -15.91
CA GLY A 137 3.61 -3.79 -15.56
C GLY A 137 3.06 -2.55 -16.23
N GLN A 138 1.81 -2.65 -16.70
CA GLN A 138 1.09 -1.56 -17.35
C GLN A 138 -0.30 -1.44 -16.72
N TYR A 139 -0.56 -0.31 -16.04
CA TYR A 139 -1.77 -0.15 -15.23
C TYR A 139 -2.52 1.12 -15.55
N ILE A 140 -3.84 1.04 -15.44
CA ILE A 140 -4.76 2.16 -15.58
C ILE A 140 -5.18 2.59 -14.17
N PHE A 141 -4.97 3.86 -13.84
CA PHE A 141 -5.33 4.46 -12.55
C PHE A 141 -6.63 5.22 -12.58
N SER A 142 -6.93 5.86 -13.69
CA SER A 142 -8.20 6.56 -13.89
C SER A 142 -8.74 6.31 -15.29
N ASN A 143 -10.06 6.16 -15.39
CA ASN A 143 -10.75 6.04 -16.65
C ASN A 143 -11.29 7.42 -17.04
N PRO A 144 -11.08 7.93 -18.26
CA PRO A 144 -11.63 9.21 -18.71
C PRO A 144 -13.17 9.24 -18.73
N ASN A 145 -13.80 8.07 -18.68
CA ASN A 145 -15.25 7.95 -18.60
C ASN A 145 -15.79 7.90 -17.16
N VAL A 146 -14.91 7.94 -16.14
CA VAL A 146 -15.35 8.05 -14.76
C VAL A 146 -15.86 9.44 -14.50
N ALA A 147 -17.09 9.49 -14.02
CA ALA A 147 -17.80 10.70 -13.70
C ALA A 147 -17.20 11.41 -12.48
N ILE A 148 -17.03 12.72 -12.60
CA ILE A 148 -16.68 13.58 -11.47
C ILE A 148 -17.96 14.28 -11.02
N ILE A 149 -18.35 14.07 -9.76
CA ILE A 149 -19.42 14.81 -9.11
C ILE A 149 -18.77 15.95 -8.33
N THR A 150 -18.96 17.17 -8.76
CA THR A 150 -18.44 18.34 -8.06
C THR A 150 -19.28 18.62 -6.80
N PRO A 151 -18.69 18.66 -5.60
CA PRO A 151 -19.42 19.00 -4.39
C PRO A 151 -20.11 20.36 -4.50
N GLY A 152 -21.37 20.45 -4.05
CA GLY A 152 -22.15 21.68 -4.09
C GLY A 152 -22.89 21.94 -5.41
N SER A 153 -22.69 21.16 -6.45
CA SER A 153 -23.49 21.19 -7.66
C SER A 153 -24.93 20.72 -7.38
N PRO A 154 -25.97 21.35 -7.96
CA PRO A 154 -27.33 20.82 -7.89
C PRO A 154 -27.47 19.40 -8.45
N LEU A 155 -26.65 19.03 -9.42
CA LEU A 155 -26.58 17.71 -10.02
C LEU A 155 -25.99 16.67 -9.08
N ALA A 156 -25.09 17.08 -8.17
CA ALA A 156 -24.55 16.20 -7.14
C ALA A 156 -25.66 15.65 -6.21
N ARG A 157 -26.73 16.39 -6.02
CA ARG A 157 -27.91 15.95 -5.24
C ARG A 157 -28.74 14.88 -5.97
N ALA A 158 -28.70 14.87 -7.28
CA ALA A 158 -29.41 13.92 -8.13
C ALA A 158 -28.59 12.66 -8.45
N GLY A 159 -27.32 12.60 -8.04
CA GLY A 159 -26.41 11.52 -8.39
C GLY A 159 -25.94 11.57 -9.85
N GLU A 160 -26.09 12.73 -10.50
CA GLU A 160 -25.71 12.90 -11.90
C GLU A 160 -24.22 13.21 -12.07
N VAL A 161 -23.67 12.73 -13.15
CA VAL A 161 -22.30 12.95 -13.60
C VAL A 161 -22.12 14.39 -14.05
N VAL A 162 -21.22 15.12 -13.42
CA VAL A 162 -20.97 16.55 -13.71
C VAL A 162 -19.76 16.76 -14.64
N GLY A 163 -18.93 15.73 -14.83
CA GLY A 163 -17.76 15.81 -15.70
C GLY A 163 -17.01 14.49 -15.77
N THR A 164 -15.96 14.47 -16.55
CA THR A 164 -15.04 13.33 -16.66
C THR A 164 -13.61 13.79 -16.34
N THR A 165 -12.73 12.85 -16.00
CA THR A 165 -11.31 13.18 -15.78
C THR A 165 -10.61 13.68 -17.06
N GLY A 166 -11.25 13.53 -18.22
CA GLY A 166 -10.75 13.99 -19.51
C GLY A 166 -9.57 13.21 -20.08
N ARG A 167 -8.74 12.59 -19.23
CA ARG A 167 -7.56 11.80 -19.63
C ARG A 167 -7.36 10.63 -18.69
N SER A 168 -6.89 9.50 -19.22
CA SER A 168 -6.48 8.36 -18.42
C SER A 168 -5.15 8.64 -17.72
N ALA A 169 -5.07 8.36 -16.42
CA ALA A 169 -3.79 8.22 -15.73
C ALA A 169 -3.31 6.78 -15.84
N ASN A 170 -2.03 6.61 -16.17
CA ASN A 170 -1.42 5.30 -16.37
C ASN A 170 -0.09 5.21 -15.64
N LEU A 171 0.25 3.98 -15.22
CA LEU A 171 1.57 3.63 -14.72
C LEU A 171 2.21 2.59 -15.64
N PHE A 172 3.44 2.87 -16.06
CA PHE A 172 4.36 1.90 -16.64
C PHE A 172 5.44 1.60 -15.62
N HIS A 173 5.58 0.35 -15.21
CA HIS A 173 6.49 -0.09 -14.16
C HIS A 173 7.34 -1.23 -14.69
N GLN A 174 8.65 -1.02 -14.82
CA GLN A 174 9.56 -2.00 -15.40
C GLN A 174 10.87 -2.07 -14.63
N GLY A 175 11.53 -3.22 -14.65
CA GLY A 175 12.80 -3.38 -13.98
C GLY A 175 13.33 -4.81 -14.03
N VAL A 176 14.40 -5.03 -13.25
CA VAL A 176 15.14 -6.27 -13.19
C VAL A 176 15.36 -6.67 -11.74
N LEU A 177 15.23 -7.96 -11.46
CA LEU A 177 15.64 -8.57 -10.20
C LEU A 177 16.71 -9.64 -10.49
N VAL A 178 17.77 -9.64 -9.69
CA VAL A 178 18.84 -10.61 -9.73
C VAL A 178 18.83 -11.38 -8.41
N ASN A 179 18.68 -12.70 -8.50
CA ASN A 179 18.70 -13.57 -7.34
C ASN A 179 20.05 -14.31 -7.30
N GLN A 180 20.67 -14.33 -6.12
CA GLN A 180 21.94 -15.01 -5.88
C GLN A 180 21.80 -15.98 -4.70
N SER A 181 22.56 -17.08 -4.75
CA SER A 181 22.65 -18.05 -3.66
C SER A 181 24.13 -18.31 -3.38
N PHE A 182 24.62 -17.82 -2.25
CA PHE A 182 26.03 -18.00 -1.84
C PHE A 182 26.30 -19.40 -1.33
N ASN A 183 25.34 -19.95 -0.59
CA ASN A 183 25.37 -21.31 -0.06
C ASN A 183 23.95 -21.72 0.38
N GLU A 184 23.84 -22.86 1.07
CA GLU A 184 22.53 -23.37 1.55
C GLU A 184 21.84 -22.46 2.60
N LYS A 185 22.59 -21.56 3.24
CA LYS A 185 22.06 -20.68 4.30
C LYS A 185 21.88 -19.24 3.86
N TRP A 186 22.63 -18.78 2.88
CA TRP A 186 22.65 -17.37 2.50
C TRP A 186 22.26 -17.18 1.05
N SER A 187 21.32 -16.29 0.83
CA SER A 187 20.89 -15.82 -0.49
C SER A 187 20.58 -14.34 -0.45
N ASP A 188 20.71 -13.69 -1.58
CA ASP A 188 20.25 -12.32 -1.72
C ASP A 188 19.46 -12.10 -3.00
N GLN A 189 18.81 -10.96 -3.06
CA GLN A 189 18.15 -10.42 -4.23
C GLN A 189 18.49 -8.94 -4.34
N PHE A 190 19.01 -8.55 -5.49
CA PHE A 190 19.20 -7.16 -5.84
C PHE A 190 18.23 -6.80 -6.97
N GLY A 191 17.66 -5.60 -6.92
CA GLY A 191 16.71 -5.14 -7.93
C GLY A 191 16.80 -3.66 -8.22
N GLY A 192 16.40 -3.31 -9.43
CA GLY A 192 16.20 -1.93 -9.85
C GLY A 192 14.96 -1.83 -10.73
N ASP A 193 14.11 -0.85 -10.47
CA ASP A 193 12.90 -0.62 -11.25
C ASP A 193 12.60 0.88 -11.44
N VAL A 194 11.81 1.17 -12.46
CA VAL A 194 11.39 2.53 -12.82
C VAL A 194 9.89 2.57 -13.01
N GLN A 195 9.25 3.56 -12.39
CA GLN A 195 7.83 3.87 -12.50
C GLN A 195 7.65 5.16 -13.27
N LEU A 196 6.89 5.10 -14.35
CA LEU A 196 6.57 6.25 -15.19
C LEU A 196 5.06 6.49 -15.14
N TYR A 197 4.66 7.54 -14.41
CA TYR A 197 3.27 7.94 -14.32
C TYR A 197 2.93 8.94 -15.43
N ARG A 198 1.89 8.63 -16.20
CA ARG A 198 1.30 9.56 -17.18
C ARG A 198 0.08 10.24 -16.56
N HIS A 199 -0.04 11.54 -16.74
CA HIS A 199 -1.13 12.38 -16.24
C HIS A 199 -1.39 12.20 -14.73
N PRO A 200 -0.38 12.31 -13.84
CA PRO A 200 -0.52 12.00 -12.42
C PRO A 200 -1.60 12.83 -11.72
N ASN A 201 -1.82 14.09 -12.15
CA ASN A 201 -2.89 14.93 -11.59
C ASN A 201 -4.29 14.32 -11.75
N GLN A 202 -4.51 13.44 -12.74
CA GLN A 202 -5.78 12.74 -12.90
C GLN A 202 -5.98 11.68 -11.81
N ILE A 203 -4.91 11.14 -11.21
CA ILE A 203 -4.98 10.24 -10.05
C ILE A 203 -5.52 11.02 -8.86
N GLN A 204 -4.94 12.19 -8.57
CA GLN A 204 -5.37 13.06 -7.47
C GLN A 204 -6.83 13.52 -7.68
N LEU A 205 -7.18 13.93 -8.88
CA LEU A 205 -8.53 14.37 -9.22
C LEU A 205 -9.55 13.24 -9.08
N ALA A 206 -9.28 12.06 -9.65
CA ALA A 206 -10.17 10.90 -9.52
C ALA A 206 -10.31 10.47 -8.05
N SER A 207 -9.21 10.43 -7.30
CA SER A 207 -9.20 10.13 -5.88
C SER A 207 -10.04 11.13 -5.08
N THR A 208 -9.96 12.42 -5.39
CA THR A 208 -10.78 13.46 -4.76
C THR A 208 -12.25 13.34 -5.14
N ALA A 209 -12.56 12.93 -6.36
CA ALA A 209 -13.93 12.74 -6.86
C ALA A 209 -14.56 11.46 -6.30
N ASP A 210 -13.84 10.34 -6.32
CA ASP A 210 -14.32 9.06 -5.79
C ASP A 210 -14.51 9.08 -4.27
N GLY A 211 -13.80 9.96 -3.60
CA GLY A 211 -13.98 10.19 -2.16
C GLY A 211 -15.23 10.97 -1.80
N VAL A 212 -15.88 11.60 -2.74
CA VAL A 212 -17.18 12.23 -2.58
C VAL A 212 -18.27 11.25 -2.99
N VAL A 213 -18.39 10.15 -2.30
CA VAL A 213 -19.66 9.40 -2.30
C VAL A 213 -20.65 10.26 -1.53
N LEU A 214 -21.36 11.10 -2.24
CA LEU A 214 -22.57 11.74 -1.76
C LEU A 214 -23.63 10.64 -1.56
N LEU A 215 -23.57 9.95 -0.45
CA LEU A 215 -24.76 9.31 0.07
C LEU A 215 -25.67 10.46 0.56
N VAL A 216 -26.33 11.13 -0.38
CA VAL A 216 -27.43 12.03 -0.10
C VAL A 216 -28.60 11.15 0.32
N GLN A 217 -28.66 10.80 1.57
CA GLN A 217 -29.95 10.46 2.16
C GLN A 217 -30.74 11.77 2.26
N PRO A 218 -31.92 11.87 1.64
CA PRO A 218 -32.76 13.04 1.77
C PRO A 218 -33.01 13.33 3.27
N GLY A 219 -32.54 14.48 3.76
CA GLY A 219 -32.74 14.94 5.13
C GLY A 219 -31.55 14.81 6.09
N LEU A 220 -30.52 14.09 5.74
CA LEU A 220 -29.32 13.89 6.58
C LEU A 220 -28.05 14.35 5.88
N GLY A 221 -27.84 15.55 5.55
CA GLY A 221 -26.66 16.06 4.86
C GLY A 221 -25.30 15.52 5.37
N ILE A 222 -25.04 14.26 5.18
CA ILE A 222 -23.75 13.62 5.46
C ILE A 222 -22.89 13.78 4.21
N THR A 223 -22.10 14.80 4.22
CA THR A 223 -20.97 14.93 3.29
C THR A 223 -19.88 13.97 3.79
N LEU A 224 -19.81 12.79 3.23
CA LEU A 224 -18.62 11.95 3.37
C LEU A 224 -17.55 12.60 2.49
N SER A 225 -16.75 13.44 3.09
CA SER A 225 -15.67 14.13 2.40
C SER A 225 -14.49 13.19 2.18
N GLY A 226 -14.16 13.03 0.94
CA GLY A 226 -12.86 12.70 0.40
C GLY A 226 -12.31 11.31 0.60
N PRO A 227 -11.43 10.86 -0.31
CA PRO A 227 -10.67 9.66 -0.09
C PRO A 227 -9.83 9.87 1.14
N LEU A 228 -10.04 9.02 2.07
CA LEU A 228 -9.35 9.01 3.35
C LEU A 228 -7.92 8.54 3.21
N ALA A 229 -7.57 8.02 2.05
CA ALA A 229 -6.28 7.42 1.76
C ALA A 229 -5.48 8.28 0.79
N GLY A 230 -4.20 8.40 1.04
CA GLY A 230 -3.28 8.94 0.08
C GLY A 230 -3.34 10.45 -0.15
N THR A 231 -3.45 11.24 0.90
CA THR A 231 -3.47 12.71 0.80
C THR A 231 -2.16 13.39 1.15
N GLY A 232 -1.08 12.65 1.33
CA GLY A 232 0.20 13.17 1.82
C GLY A 232 1.06 13.89 0.78
N ASN A 233 0.73 13.80 -0.51
CA ASN A 233 1.45 14.53 -1.53
C ASN A 233 1.22 16.03 -1.41
N ALA A 234 2.29 16.80 -1.69
CA ALA A 234 2.21 18.24 -1.79
C ALA A 234 1.39 18.66 -3.03
N THR A 235 0.43 19.56 -2.84
CA THR A 235 -0.45 20.09 -3.89
C THR A 235 -0.31 21.62 -3.99
N THR A 236 -0.61 22.20 -5.15
CA THR A 236 -0.47 23.65 -5.41
C THR A 236 -1.38 24.50 -4.53
N THR A 237 -2.51 23.94 -4.13
CA THR A 237 -3.42 24.48 -3.11
C THR A 237 -3.71 23.39 -2.09
N PRO A 238 -3.87 23.72 -0.80
CA PRO A 238 -4.16 22.73 0.23
C PRO A 238 -5.35 21.82 -0.14
N GLY A 239 -5.13 20.50 -0.20
CA GLY A 239 -6.16 19.54 -0.61
C GLY A 239 -6.60 19.64 -2.08
N GLY A 240 -5.83 20.34 -2.92
CA GLY A 240 -6.15 20.53 -4.33
C GLY A 240 -5.89 19.29 -5.19
N ALA A 241 -6.38 19.35 -6.44
CA ALA A 241 -6.27 18.26 -7.41
C ALA A 241 -4.96 18.27 -8.22
N ILE A 242 -4.06 19.22 -7.98
CA ILE A 242 -2.83 19.39 -8.75
C ILE A 242 -1.62 19.24 -7.83
N TYR A 243 -0.79 18.24 -8.12
CA TYR A 243 0.48 18.07 -7.40
C TYR A 243 1.44 19.23 -7.64
N THR A 244 2.25 19.56 -6.64
CA THR A 244 3.38 20.49 -6.81
C THR A 244 4.49 19.89 -7.68
N ALA A 245 4.69 18.57 -7.59
CA ALA A 245 5.60 17.86 -8.48
C ALA A 245 5.00 17.78 -9.90
N PRO A 246 5.68 18.31 -10.93
CA PRO A 246 5.14 18.33 -12.30
C PRO A 246 5.03 16.93 -12.92
N ALA A 247 5.85 15.99 -12.46
CA ALA A 247 5.83 14.60 -12.92
C ALA A 247 6.27 13.63 -11.82
N PHE A 248 5.85 12.37 -11.98
CA PHE A 248 6.33 11.24 -11.18
C PHE A 248 7.04 10.25 -12.11
N GLN A 249 8.37 10.27 -12.05
CA GLN A 249 9.29 9.36 -12.72
C GLN A 249 10.20 8.79 -11.64
N ILE A 250 9.81 7.66 -11.06
CA ILE A 250 10.40 7.16 -9.83
C ILE A 250 11.34 6.01 -10.18
N GLY A 251 12.62 6.16 -9.84
CA GLY A 251 13.58 5.07 -9.83
C GLY A 251 13.70 4.49 -8.44
N ARG A 252 13.73 3.15 -8.34
CA ARG A 252 13.94 2.43 -7.08
C ARG A 252 15.09 1.44 -7.20
N LEU A 253 15.87 1.30 -6.14
CA LEU A 253 16.80 0.20 -5.91
C LEU A 253 16.37 -0.59 -4.69
N THR A 254 16.51 -1.91 -4.76
CA THR A 254 16.15 -2.83 -3.69
C THR A 254 17.28 -3.82 -3.43
N TYR A 255 17.50 -4.15 -2.17
CA TYR A 255 18.39 -5.22 -1.75
C TYR A 255 17.75 -6.02 -0.62
N LYS A 256 17.70 -7.33 -0.79
CA LYS A 256 17.14 -8.23 0.20
C LYS A 256 18.14 -9.34 0.49
N LEU A 257 18.63 -9.42 1.72
CA LEU A 257 19.53 -10.48 2.20
C LEU A 257 18.72 -11.46 3.05
N ASN A 258 18.84 -12.74 2.76
CA ASN A 258 18.18 -13.80 3.49
C ASN A 258 19.24 -14.76 4.10
N TYR A 259 19.04 -15.07 5.36
CA TYR A 259 19.72 -16.13 6.07
C TYR A 259 18.69 -17.17 6.50
N SER A 260 18.91 -18.45 6.19
CA SER A 260 17.93 -19.52 6.48
C SER A 260 17.65 -19.72 7.97
N GLY A 261 18.45 -19.08 8.81
CA GLY A 261 18.22 -18.98 10.24
C GLY A 261 19.04 -19.94 11.09
N PHE A 262 18.81 -19.82 12.38
CA PHE A 262 19.32 -20.73 13.41
C PHE A 262 18.15 -21.46 14.06
N GLN A 263 18.40 -22.65 14.56
CA GLN A 263 17.41 -23.45 15.26
C GLN A 263 17.60 -23.36 16.77
N LYS A 264 16.51 -23.15 17.50
CA LYS A 264 16.52 -23.16 18.98
C LYS A 264 15.18 -23.73 19.47
N GLY A 265 15.25 -24.73 20.35
CA GLY A 265 14.06 -25.36 20.94
C GLY A 265 13.10 -25.97 19.90
N GLY A 266 13.62 -26.45 18.77
CA GLY A 266 12.81 -27.00 17.68
C GLY A 266 12.11 -25.94 16.80
N HIS A 267 12.41 -24.67 16.99
CA HIS A 267 11.91 -23.55 16.19
C HIS A 267 13.04 -22.98 15.31
N ASN A 268 12.68 -22.55 14.10
CA ASN A 268 13.63 -21.92 13.17
C ASN A 268 13.44 -20.42 13.13
N PHE A 269 14.55 -19.68 13.15
CA PHE A 269 14.59 -18.22 13.14
C PHE A 269 15.33 -17.71 11.90
N PRO A 270 14.71 -17.74 10.72
CA PRO A 270 15.28 -17.12 9.53
C PRO A 270 15.42 -15.62 9.75
N VAL A 271 16.43 -15.02 9.12
CA VAL A 271 16.68 -13.58 9.19
C VAL A 271 16.61 -13.01 7.79
N THR A 272 15.84 -11.93 7.63
CA THR A 272 15.74 -11.18 6.38
C THR A 272 16.03 -9.71 6.65
N LEU A 273 16.98 -9.16 5.90
CA LEU A 273 17.22 -7.71 5.78
C LEU A 273 16.67 -7.25 4.43
N ASN A 274 15.85 -6.20 4.43
CA ASN A 274 15.31 -5.58 3.22
C ASN A 274 15.62 -4.08 3.24
N LEU A 275 16.34 -3.62 2.22
CA LEU A 275 16.72 -2.22 2.04
C LEU A 275 16.15 -1.73 0.71
N GLN A 276 15.52 -0.56 0.72
CA GLN A 276 14.98 0.06 -0.47
C GLN A 276 15.23 1.56 -0.46
N VAL A 277 15.55 2.12 -1.59
CA VAL A 277 15.64 3.57 -1.81
C VAL A 277 14.92 3.90 -3.11
N ALA A 278 14.20 5.02 -3.09
CA ALA A 278 13.50 5.52 -4.27
C ALA A 278 13.67 7.03 -4.39
N ARG A 279 13.69 7.52 -5.63
CA ARG A 279 13.74 8.94 -5.96
C ARG A 279 12.82 9.26 -7.12
N ASN A 280 12.05 10.32 -6.97
CA ASN A 280 11.30 10.90 -8.08
C ASN A 280 12.22 11.87 -8.87
N PHE A 281 12.63 11.45 -10.06
CA PHE A 281 13.42 12.22 -11.00
C PHE A 281 12.56 13.20 -11.83
N GLY A 282 11.23 13.09 -11.78
CA GLY A 282 10.27 13.94 -12.48
C GLY A 282 10.12 15.33 -11.86
N THR A 283 10.83 15.62 -10.78
CA THR A 283 10.81 16.92 -10.11
C THR A 283 12.18 17.31 -9.56
N GLY A 284 12.47 18.62 -9.55
CA GLY A 284 13.61 19.21 -8.85
C GLY A 284 13.30 19.66 -7.42
N LEU A 285 12.06 19.50 -6.96
CA LEU A 285 11.63 19.94 -5.63
C LEU A 285 12.27 19.08 -4.53
N ASN A 286 12.29 19.62 -3.32
CA ASN A 286 12.67 18.88 -2.12
C ASN A 286 11.62 17.79 -1.80
N GLU A 287 11.95 16.91 -0.84
CA GLU A 287 11.07 15.81 -0.39
C GLU A 287 10.71 14.81 -1.52
N ARG A 288 11.64 14.60 -2.46
CA ARG A 288 11.49 13.66 -3.60
C ARG A 288 12.11 12.29 -3.37
N ASP A 289 12.66 12.06 -2.18
CA ASP A 289 13.36 10.83 -1.80
C ASP A 289 12.52 10.01 -0.84
N ALA A 290 12.64 8.68 -0.95
CA ALA A 290 12.09 7.74 -0.01
C ALA A 290 13.08 6.62 0.29
N MET A 291 13.03 6.07 1.51
CA MET A 291 13.84 4.92 1.91
C MET A 291 13.10 4.02 2.88
N LEU A 292 13.48 2.75 2.88
CA LEU A 292 13.03 1.73 3.83
C LEU A 292 14.20 0.84 4.21
N ALA A 293 14.29 0.54 5.52
CA ALA A 293 15.16 -0.51 6.04
C ALA A 293 14.30 -1.40 6.97
N ALA A 294 14.27 -2.70 6.70
CA ALA A 294 13.49 -3.65 7.47
C ALA A 294 14.34 -4.86 7.86
N LEU A 295 14.22 -5.27 9.11
CA LEU A 295 14.85 -6.48 9.66
C LEU A 295 13.76 -7.39 10.23
N GLN A 296 13.66 -8.60 9.69
CA GLN A 296 12.76 -9.64 10.21
C GLN A 296 13.58 -10.80 10.76
N ILE A 297 13.19 -11.30 11.94
CA ILE A 297 13.77 -12.48 12.59
C ILE A 297 12.63 -13.43 12.93
N GLY A 298 12.74 -14.68 12.53
CA GLY A 298 11.72 -15.70 12.75
C GLY A 298 10.63 -15.73 11.68
N LYS A 299 9.84 -16.79 11.72
CA LYS A 299 8.70 -17.03 10.83
C LYS A 299 7.69 -17.92 11.53
N ILE A 300 6.41 -17.65 11.36
CA ILE A 300 5.32 -18.47 11.91
C ILE A 300 5.00 -19.60 10.96
N THR A 301 5.22 -20.85 11.38
CA THR A 301 4.87 -22.06 10.63
C THR A 301 4.06 -23.03 11.47
N LYS A 302 4.23 -23.02 12.78
CA LYS A 302 3.55 -23.90 13.73
C LYS A 302 3.30 -23.19 15.05
N ARG A 303 2.60 -23.87 15.95
CA ARG A 303 2.37 -23.40 17.32
C ARG A 303 3.71 -23.15 18.03
N GLY A 304 3.81 -22.05 18.74
CA GLY A 304 4.98 -21.65 19.51
C GLY A 304 6.07 -20.94 18.70
N ASP A 305 5.95 -20.87 17.37
CA ASP A 305 6.85 -20.04 16.57
C ASP A 305 6.63 -18.56 16.87
N THR A 306 7.71 -17.80 16.80
CA THR A 306 7.67 -16.35 16.97
C THR A 306 8.35 -15.66 15.78
N SER A 307 7.89 -14.45 15.46
CA SER A 307 8.52 -13.57 14.49
C SER A 307 8.55 -12.16 15.02
N PHE A 308 9.64 -11.46 14.74
CA PHE A 308 9.82 -10.05 15.04
C PHE A 308 10.21 -9.32 13.76
N LEU A 309 9.55 -8.21 13.47
CA LEU A 309 9.88 -7.30 12.36
C LEU A 309 10.06 -5.89 12.89
N TYR A 310 11.15 -5.25 12.51
CA TYR A 310 11.35 -3.81 12.63
C TYR A 310 11.46 -3.20 11.25
N VAL A 311 10.75 -2.08 11.03
CA VAL A 311 10.82 -1.29 9.80
C VAL A 311 11.08 0.16 10.16
N PHE A 312 12.08 0.73 9.55
CA PHE A 312 12.31 2.16 9.48
C PHE A 312 12.00 2.65 8.06
N SER A 313 11.19 3.68 7.92
CA SER A 313 10.81 4.23 6.61
C SER A 313 10.74 5.74 6.65
N ILE A 314 11.21 6.39 5.58
CA ILE A 314 11.02 7.81 5.30
C ILE A 314 10.45 7.91 3.89
N LYS A 315 9.37 8.65 3.71
CA LYS A 315 8.75 8.90 2.40
C LYS A 315 8.46 10.40 2.27
N GLY A 316 9.22 11.09 1.43
CA GLY A 316 9.02 12.52 1.15
C GLY A 316 7.70 12.78 0.42
N ALA A 317 7.18 14.00 0.54
CA ALA A 317 5.87 14.38 -0.01
C ALA A 317 5.80 14.32 -1.55
N ASN A 318 6.94 14.41 -2.23
CA ASN A 318 7.05 14.36 -3.68
C ASN A 318 7.73 13.07 -4.19
N ALA A 319 7.95 12.09 -3.31
CA ALA A 319 8.72 10.89 -3.63
C ALA A 319 7.90 9.82 -4.34
N LEU A 320 6.71 9.52 -3.83
CA LEU A 320 5.81 8.46 -4.30
C LEU A 320 4.39 9.02 -4.46
N ILE A 321 3.52 8.31 -5.14
CA ILE A 321 2.09 8.65 -5.23
C ILE A 321 1.36 8.10 -4.01
N SER A 322 0.83 9.00 -3.18
CA SER A 322 0.21 8.67 -1.89
C SER A 322 -1.03 7.78 -2.01
N GLN A 323 -1.81 7.90 -3.10
CA GLN A 323 -3.06 7.17 -3.31
C GLN A 323 -2.90 5.65 -3.46
N VAL A 324 -1.69 5.18 -3.67
CA VAL A 324 -1.38 3.75 -3.82
C VAL A 324 -0.32 3.26 -2.86
N THR A 325 0.24 4.18 -2.06
CA THR A 325 1.30 3.88 -1.08
C THR A 325 0.68 3.54 0.27
N ASP A 326 1.26 2.59 0.97
CA ASP A 326 0.75 2.05 2.24
C ASP A 326 0.43 3.12 3.28
N ASP A 327 -0.80 3.11 3.79
CA ASP A 327 -1.32 4.03 4.78
C ASP A 327 -0.98 3.61 6.22
N ASP A 328 -0.71 2.35 6.48
CA ASP A 328 -0.29 1.85 7.79
C ASP A 328 1.10 2.37 8.15
N LEU A 329 2.02 2.47 7.17
CA LEU A 329 3.31 3.14 7.35
C LEU A 329 3.21 4.66 7.24
N GLY A 330 2.03 5.21 6.92
CA GLY A 330 1.83 6.61 6.59
C GLY A 330 0.73 7.34 7.38
N THR A 331 0.07 6.76 8.37
CA THR A 331 -1.08 7.36 9.09
C THR A 331 -2.18 7.88 8.15
N GLY A 332 -2.44 7.21 7.04
CA GLY A 332 -3.41 7.63 6.02
C GLY A 332 -2.87 8.65 5.01
N THR A 333 -1.69 9.19 5.20
CA THR A 333 -1.08 10.11 4.22
C THR A 333 -0.24 9.37 3.17
N GLY A 334 0.27 8.18 3.47
CA GLY A 334 1.14 7.37 2.60
C GLY A 334 2.55 7.93 2.42
N VAL A 335 2.69 9.25 2.31
CA VAL A 335 3.95 10.00 2.14
C VAL A 335 4.01 11.21 3.08
N ASN A 336 5.07 12.00 3.04
CA ASN A 336 5.36 13.11 3.96
C ASN A 336 5.55 12.62 5.41
N ILE A 337 6.21 11.45 5.58
CA ILE A 337 6.23 10.79 6.88
C ILE A 337 7.53 10.01 7.11
N ARG A 338 7.92 9.96 8.38
CA ARG A 338 8.92 9.05 8.91
C ARG A 338 8.24 8.08 9.87
N THR A 339 8.47 6.78 9.71
CA THR A 339 7.83 5.72 10.51
C THR A 339 8.87 4.77 11.10
N ASN A 340 8.70 4.45 12.38
CA ASN A 340 9.25 3.25 13.00
C ASN A 340 8.09 2.30 13.26
N HIS A 341 8.18 1.09 12.74
CA HIS A 341 7.15 0.05 12.88
C HIS A 341 7.78 -1.19 13.49
N PHE A 342 7.16 -1.70 14.53
CA PHE A 342 7.50 -2.93 15.21
C PHE A 342 6.35 -3.90 15.08
N ARG A 343 6.60 -5.15 14.69
CA ARG A 343 5.61 -6.21 14.66
C ARG A 343 6.15 -7.44 15.39
N PHE A 344 5.40 -7.92 16.35
CA PHE A 344 5.61 -9.19 17.00
C PHE A 344 4.48 -10.15 16.63
N GLU A 345 4.85 -11.39 16.31
CA GLU A 345 3.91 -12.45 15.95
C GLU A 345 4.15 -13.69 16.78
N TYR A 346 3.08 -14.39 17.13
CA TYR A 346 3.11 -15.65 17.88
C TYR A 346 2.11 -16.65 17.29
N GLY A 347 2.58 -17.83 16.97
CA GLY A 347 1.74 -18.94 16.50
C GLY A 347 0.99 -19.58 17.68
N ILE A 348 -0.32 -19.28 17.79
CA ILE A 348 -1.19 -19.86 18.82
C ILE A 348 -1.51 -21.33 18.48
N ALA A 349 -1.81 -21.58 17.21
CA ALA A 349 -2.13 -22.90 16.68
C ALA A 349 -1.66 -22.98 15.23
N LYS A 350 -1.77 -24.19 14.62
CA LYS A 350 -1.63 -24.32 13.16
C LYS A 350 -2.67 -23.42 12.49
N LYS A 351 -2.23 -22.48 11.63
CA LYS A 351 -3.09 -21.54 10.92
C LYS A 351 -3.74 -20.43 11.80
N VAL A 352 -3.30 -20.23 13.05
CA VAL A 352 -3.77 -19.15 13.91
C VAL A 352 -2.59 -18.39 14.48
N THR A 353 -2.50 -17.10 14.16
CA THR A 353 -1.40 -16.22 14.58
C THR A 353 -1.94 -15.00 15.32
N LEU A 354 -1.37 -14.71 16.48
CA LEU A 354 -1.53 -13.43 17.18
C LEU A 354 -0.48 -12.47 16.66
N GLN A 355 -0.88 -11.24 16.33
CA GLN A 355 0.04 -10.19 15.89
C GLN A 355 -0.18 -8.92 16.70
N SER A 356 0.92 -8.32 17.13
CA SER A 356 0.98 -7.03 17.81
C SER A 356 1.83 -6.09 16.97
N LEU A 357 1.27 -4.96 16.52
CA LEU A 357 1.96 -3.98 15.70
C LEU A 357 1.97 -2.64 16.44
N PHE A 358 3.13 -2.01 16.50
CA PHE A 358 3.30 -0.70 17.10
C PHE A 358 4.01 0.23 16.12
N PHE A 359 3.45 1.43 15.94
CA PHE A 359 3.96 2.43 15.03
C PHE A 359 4.27 3.73 15.78
N ILE A 360 5.43 4.32 15.48
CA ILE A 360 5.79 5.68 15.85
C ILE A 360 5.99 6.45 14.55
N GLN A 361 5.15 7.45 14.30
CA GLN A 361 5.06 8.13 13.02
C GLN A 361 5.20 9.63 13.21
N ASN A 362 6.07 10.26 12.40
CA ASN A 362 6.34 11.69 12.45
C ASN A 362 6.10 12.29 11.06
N SER A 363 5.31 13.35 10.97
CA SER A 363 5.21 14.16 9.77
C SER A 363 6.54 14.86 9.49
N LEU A 364 6.95 14.90 8.22
CA LEU A 364 8.19 15.57 7.81
C LEU A 364 7.98 17.07 7.63
N ARG A 365 6.83 17.48 7.10
CA ARG A 365 6.45 18.87 6.86
C ARG A 365 5.03 19.14 7.35
N SER A 366 4.80 20.36 7.81
CA SER A 366 3.58 20.77 8.51
C SER A 366 2.94 22.04 7.95
N SER A 367 3.27 22.45 6.74
CA SER A 367 2.62 23.61 6.11
C SER A 367 1.30 23.21 5.45
N GLY A 368 0.43 24.20 5.15
CA GLY A 368 -0.84 23.94 4.46
C GLY A 368 -0.74 23.29 3.08
N GLN A 369 0.46 23.25 2.49
CA GLN A 369 0.73 22.47 1.27
C GLN A 369 0.88 20.97 1.54
N TYR A 370 1.03 20.55 2.81
CA TYR A 370 1.24 19.16 3.23
C TYR A 370 0.14 18.75 4.20
N PRO A 371 -1.04 18.44 3.71
CA PRO A 371 -2.15 18.10 4.58
C PRO A 371 -1.83 16.85 5.42
N ASN A 372 -2.16 16.93 6.70
CA ASN A 372 -2.17 15.76 7.56
C ASN A 372 -3.62 15.33 7.74
N PHE A 373 -3.98 14.19 7.18
CA PHE A 373 -5.35 13.73 7.05
C PHE A 373 -6.12 13.57 8.38
N PHE A 374 -5.44 13.16 9.45
CA PHE A 374 -6.10 12.86 10.72
C PHE A 374 -6.27 14.08 11.64
N VAL A 375 -5.83 15.24 11.20
CA VAL A 375 -5.85 16.45 12.03
C VAL A 375 -6.45 17.59 11.22
N PRO A 376 -7.37 18.39 11.77
CA PRO A 376 -7.79 19.62 11.12
C PRO A 376 -6.57 20.45 10.71
N VAL A 377 -6.66 21.16 9.61
CA VAL A 377 -5.55 21.98 9.05
C VAL A 377 -4.97 22.96 10.08
N SER A 378 -5.74 23.29 11.12
CA SER A 378 -5.35 24.16 12.23
C SER A 378 -4.60 23.46 13.37
N ALA A 379 -4.49 22.12 13.36
CA ALA A 379 -3.82 21.38 14.42
C ALA A 379 -2.73 20.48 13.85
N PHE A 380 -1.48 20.89 14.01
CA PHE A 380 -0.33 20.08 13.62
C PHE A 380 0.05 19.08 14.72
N VAL A 381 0.10 17.80 14.38
CA VAL A 381 0.57 16.74 15.29
C VAL A 381 1.82 16.11 14.67
N PRO A 382 3.04 16.46 15.17
CA PRO A 382 4.27 15.96 14.56
C PRO A 382 4.46 14.46 14.77
N THR A 383 3.96 13.92 15.89
CA THR A 383 4.16 12.50 16.24
C THR A 383 2.82 11.84 16.52
N SER A 384 2.63 10.65 15.97
CA SER A 384 1.51 9.78 16.32
C SER A 384 2.00 8.41 16.75
N TYR A 385 1.29 7.82 17.70
CA TYR A 385 1.48 6.44 18.16
C TYR A 385 0.27 5.62 17.79
N ARG A 386 0.49 4.45 17.18
CA ARG A 386 -0.58 3.54 16.79
C ARG A 386 -0.26 2.14 17.29
N LEU A 387 -1.23 1.50 17.94
CA LEU A 387 -1.16 0.11 18.37
C LEU A 387 -2.24 -0.68 17.64
N GLN A 388 -1.87 -1.82 17.09
CA GLN A 388 -2.80 -2.78 16.50
C GLN A 388 -2.60 -4.14 17.15
N GLN A 389 -3.71 -4.79 17.51
CA GLN A 389 -3.75 -6.16 17.98
C GLN A 389 -4.69 -6.96 17.09
N GLN A 390 -4.23 -8.05 16.55
CA GLN A 390 -5.05 -8.86 15.64
C GLN A 390 -4.78 -10.36 15.78
N ILE A 391 -5.82 -11.13 15.53
CA ILE A 391 -5.72 -12.58 15.36
C ILE A 391 -5.99 -12.87 13.89
N VAL A 392 -5.08 -13.60 13.27
CA VAL A 392 -5.15 -14.00 11.86
C VAL A 392 -5.45 -15.49 11.79
N PHE A 393 -6.50 -15.83 11.07
CA PHE A 393 -6.89 -17.20 10.74
C PHE A 393 -6.60 -17.46 9.26
N SER A 394 -6.02 -18.61 8.94
CA SER A 394 -5.81 -19.08 7.56
C SER A 394 -6.52 -20.41 7.40
N PHE A 395 -7.28 -20.61 6.37
CA PHE A 395 -8.07 -21.82 6.13
C PHE A 395 -7.47 -22.69 5.02
#